data_17121f43b4c65a112df40292e64a0117
#
_entry.id   17121f43b4c65a112df40292e64a0117
#
_cell.length_a   1.000
_cell.length_b   1.000
_cell.length_c   1.000
_cell.angle_alpha   90.00
_cell.angle_beta   90.00
_cell.angle_gamma   90.00
#
_symmetry.space_group_name_H-M   'P 1'
#
loop_
_entity.id
_entity.type
_entity.pdbx_description
1 polymer ?
#
loop_
_entity_poly.entity_id
_entity_poly.type
_entity_poly.pdbx_seq_one_letter_code
_entity_poly.pdbx_strand_id
1 'polypeptide(L)'
;MSLKINDFYRAAIDCAIDADPRGRETVEKELNNIKKYYDKLDDKNREYFDKDTLFNPYSDTRILNIAEDRDIKKIICGIDMQTSELLLADRLNRKKL
;
A
#
# COMPACT_ATOMS: atom_id res chain seq x y z
N MET A 1 9.62 13.25 12.86
CA MET A 1 9.00 11.93 12.59
C MET A 1 9.34 11.51 11.17
N SER A 2 9.92 10.33 10.99
CA SER A 2 10.23 9.84 9.64
C SER A 2 9.07 9.02 9.10
N LEU A 3 8.77 9.20 7.82
CA LEU A 3 7.70 8.47 7.13
C LEU A 3 8.28 7.81 5.89
N LYS A 4 8.33 6.49 5.88
CA LYS A 4 8.77 5.70 4.74
C LYS A 4 7.59 5.32 3.86
N ILE A 5 7.87 4.86 2.63
CA ILE A 5 6.80 4.48 1.71
C ILE A 5 5.91 3.36 2.28
N ASN A 6 6.49 2.39 2.97
CA ASN A 6 5.71 1.32 3.59
C ASN A 6 4.80 1.84 4.71
N ASP A 7 5.26 2.80 5.50
CA ASP A 7 4.46 3.42 6.55
C ASP A 7 3.27 4.16 5.95
N PHE A 8 3.50 4.91 4.88
CA PHE A 8 2.45 5.61 4.16
C PHE A 8 1.44 4.63 3.57
N TYR A 9 1.92 3.57 2.93
CA TYR A 9 1.08 2.53 2.35
C TYR A 9 0.17 1.90 3.39
N ARG A 10 0.73 1.48 4.53
CA ARG A 10 -0.05 0.86 5.60
C ARG A 10 -1.06 1.83 6.20
N ALA A 11 -0.68 3.09 6.39
CA ALA A 11 -1.60 4.11 6.89
C ALA A 11 -2.75 4.34 5.91
N ALA A 12 -2.47 4.36 4.61
CA ALA A 12 -3.50 4.53 3.59
C ALA A 12 -4.49 3.36 3.60
N ILE A 13 -3.98 2.12 3.71
CA ILE A 13 -4.84 0.94 3.80
C ILE A 13 -5.70 0.98 5.07
N ASP A 14 -5.13 1.36 6.21
CA ASP A 14 -5.86 1.45 7.46
C ASP A 14 -7.00 2.49 7.38
N CYS A 15 -6.71 3.66 6.80
CA CYS A 15 -7.73 4.68 6.56
C CYS A 15 -8.83 4.17 5.63
N ALA A 16 -8.47 3.43 4.58
CA ALA A 16 -9.45 2.86 3.66
C ALA A 16 -10.36 1.84 4.34
N ILE A 17 -9.81 1.02 5.24
CA ILE A 17 -10.60 0.05 6.01
C ILE A 17 -11.60 0.77 6.92
N ASP A 18 -11.18 1.86 7.57
CA ASP A 18 -12.08 2.66 8.41
C ASP A 18 -13.23 3.26 7.61
N ALA A 19 -12.98 3.62 6.36
CA ALA A 19 -13.98 4.22 5.47
C ALA A 19 -14.76 3.20 4.65
N ASP A 20 -14.44 1.92 4.76
CA ASP A 20 -15.06 0.86 3.96
C ASP A 20 -16.54 0.70 4.32
N PRO A 21 -17.47 0.74 3.34
CA PRO A 21 -18.90 0.59 3.62
C PRO A 21 -19.28 -0.74 4.28
N ARG A 22 -18.48 -1.79 4.14
CA ARG A 22 -18.72 -3.08 4.78
C ARG A 22 -18.49 -3.03 6.29
N GLY A 23 -17.76 -2.01 6.77
CA GLY A 23 -17.37 -1.88 8.16
C GLY A 23 -16.08 -2.62 8.48
N ARG A 24 -15.30 -2.06 9.40
CA ARG A 24 -14.00 -2.62 9.80
C ARG A 24 -14.12 -4.06 10.29
N GLU A 25 -15.14 -4.36 11.06
CA GLU A 25 -15.34 -5.70 11.62
C GLU A 25 -15.46 -6.77 10.53
N THR A 26 -16.22 -6.49 9.46
CA THR A 26 -16.38 -7.40 8.31
C THR A 26 -15.06 -7.58 7.58
N VAL A 27 -14.35 -6.49 7.33
CA VAL A 27 -13.05 -6.54 6.64
C VAL A 27 -12.03 -7.34 7.45
N GLU A 28 -11.98 -7.13 8.76
CA GLU A 28 -11.06 -7.86 9.63
C GLU A 28 -11.36 -9.36 9.66
N LYS A 29 -12.63 -9.76 9.57
CA LYS A 29 -13.00 -11.18 9.45
C LYS A 29 -12.43 -11.79 8.17
N GLU A 30 -12.52 -11.07 7.06
CA GLU A 30 -11.94 -11.53 5.79
C GLU A 30 -10.42 -11.67 5.88
N LEU A 31 -9.75 -10.68 6.48
CA LEU A 31 -8.30 -10.73 6.69
C LEU A 31 -7.90 -11.89 7.59
N ASN A 32 -8.67 -12.16 8.64
CA ASN A 32 -8.41 -13.28 9.53
C ASN A 32 -8.55 -14.63 8.81
N ASN A 33 -9.50 -14.75 7.90
CA ASN A 33 -9.67 -15.96 7.10
C ASN A 33 -8.46 -16.17 6.17
N ILE A 34 -7.96 -15.11 5.59
CA ILE A 34 -6.75 -15.17 4.74
C ILE A 34 -5.54 -15.59 5.58
N LYS A 35 -5.41 -15.05 6.79
CA LYS A 35 -4.32 -15.44 7.69
C LYS A 35 -4.40 -16.91 8.07
N LYS A 36 -5.59 -17.43 8.34
CA LYS A 36 -5.78 -18.87 8.63
C LYS A 36 -5.35 -19.74 7.45
N TYR A 37 -5.69 -19.31 6.24
CA TYR A 37 -5.25 -20.00 5.03
C TYR A 37 -3.72 -20.00 4.92
N TYR A 38 -3.11 -18.83 5.13
CA TYR A 38 -1.64 -18.68 5.09
C TYR A 38 -0.96 -19.58 6.11
N ASP A 39 -1.49 -19.63 7.33
CA ASP A 39 -0.91 -20.43 8.42
C ASP A 39 -0.93 -21.94 8.11
N LYS A 40 -1.84 -22.38 7.25
CA LYS A 40 -1.93 -23.78 6.82
C LYS A 40 -1.00 -24.14 5.65
N LEU A 41 -0.41 -23.14 5.00
CA LEU A 41 0.50 -23.38 3.89
C LEU A 41 1.84 -23.93 4.38
N ASP A 42 2.47 -24.79 3.56
CA ASP A 42 3.84 -25.20 3.79
C ASP A 42 4.82 -24.09 3.38
N ASP A 43 6.09 -24.26 3.74
CA ASP A 43 7.12 -23.23 3.49
C ASP A 43 7.26 -22.93 1.99
N LYS A 44 7.14 -23.93 1.14
CA LYS A 44 7.24 -23.78 -0.31
C LYS A 44 6.12 -22.89 -0.86
N ASN A 45 4.88 -23.13 -0.41
CA ASN A 45 3.73 -22.36 -0.89
C ASN A 45 3.67 -20.99 -0.27
N ARG A 46 4.18 -20.79 0.94
CA ARG A 46 4.31 -19.46 1.55
C ARG A 46 5.22 -18.54 0.75
N GLU A 47 6.22 -19.09 0.08
CA GLU A 47 7.15 -18.34 -0.74
C GLU A 47 6.45 -17.62 -1.89
N TYR A 48 5.39 -18.21 -2.43
CA TYR A 48 4.61 -17.65 -3.53
C TYR A 48 3.36 -16.89 -3.07
N PHE A 49 3.12 -16.83 -1.77
CA PHE A 49 1.93 -16.15 -1.24
C PHE A 49 2.14 -14.64 -1.25
N ASP A 50 1.11 -13.92 -1.68
CA ASP A 50 1.10 -12.44 -1.62
C ASP A 50 0.85 -12.00 -0.19
N LYS A 51 1.93 -11.71 0.54
CA LYS A 51 1.88 -11.37 1.96
C LYS A 51 1.14 -10.07 2.24
N ASP A 52 1.02 -9.18 1.26
CA ASP A 52 0.26 -7.95 1.43
C ASP A 52 -1.21 -8.23 1.70
N THR A 53 -1.75 -9.34 1.20
CA THR A 53 -3.14 -9.72 1.46
C THR A 53 -3.43 -9.99 2.93
N LEU A 54 -2.42 -10.18 3.76
CA LEU A 54 -2.60 -10.38 5.19
C LEU A 54 -3.11 -9.11 5.90
N PHE A 55 -2.83 -7.92 5.35
CA PHE A 55 -3.30 -6.66 5.91
C PHE A 55 -4.08 -5.80 4.92
N ASN A 56 -3.94 -6.05 3.62
CA ASN A 56 -4.52 -5.25 2.55
C ASN A 56 -5.61 -6.03 1.81
N PRO A 57 -6.89 -5.69 2.04
CA PRO A 57 -8.00 -6.35 1.34
C PRO A 57 -8.24 -5.82 -0.08
N TYR A 58 -7.50 -4.81 -0.51
CA TYR A 58 -7.73 -4.12 -1.78
C TYR A 58 -6.69 -4.55 -2.81
N SER A 59 -7.14 -5.21 -3.88
CA SER A 59 -6.26 -5.72 -4.93
C SER A 59 -5.62 -4.60 -5.76
N ASP A 60 -6.30 -3.47 -5.86
CA ASP A 60 -5.87 -2.35 -6.71
C ASP A 60 -4.98 -1.34 -6.00
N THR A 61 -4.84 -1.43 -4.68
CA THR A 61 -4.05 -0.50 -3.89
C THR A 61 -2.75 -1.17 -3.49
N ARG A 62 -1.71 -0.90 -4.25
CA ARG A 62 -0.41 -1.58 -4.10
C ARG A 62 0.75 -0.62 -4.32
N ILE A 63 1.88 -0.91 -3.68
CA ILE A 63 3.14 -0.29 -4.06
C ILE A 63 3.65 -1.01 -5.31
N LEU A 64 3.81 -0.26 -6.39
CA LEU A 64 4.28 -0.83 -7.65
C LEU A 64 5.80 -0.74 -7.79
N ASN A 65 6.43 0.30 -7.23
CA ASN A 65 7.85 0.49 -7.34
C ASN A 65 8.37 1.35 -6.20
N ILE A 66 9.47 0.90 -5.60
CA ILE A 66 10.23 1.69 -4.62
C ILE A 66 11.63 1.88 -5.20
N ALA A 67 11.88 3.08 -5.74
CA ALA A 67 13.20 3.40 -6.30
C ALA A 67 14.24 3.59 -5.19
N GLU A 68 13.83 4.19 -4.08
CA GLU A 68 14.72 4.49 -2.97
C GLU A 68 13.91 4.56 -1.67
N ASP A 69 14.30 3.79 -0.66
CA ASP A 69 13.58 3.75 0.61
C ASP A 69 14.11 4.83 1.56
N ARG A 70 13.67 6.04 1.32
CA ARG A 70 14.00 7.20 2.15
C ARG A 70 12.74 7.89 2.66
N ASP A 71 12.92 8.86 3.55
CA ASP A 71 11.80 9.59 4.13
C ASP A 71 11.03 10.36 3.05
N ILE A 72 9.71 10.20 3.09
CA ILE A 72 8.80 10.92 2.19
C ILE A 72 8.58 12.33 2.75
N LYS A 73 8.81 13.33 1.91
CA LYS A 73 8.57 14.74 2.27
C LYS A 73 7.46 15.35 1.44
N LYS A 74 7.24 14.85 0.23
CA LYS A 74 6.24 15.37 -0.71
C LYS A 74 5.59 14.22 -1.45
N ILE A 75 4.30 14.37 -1.74
CA ILE A 75 3.52 13.39 -2.50
C ILE A 75 2.73 14.15 -3.56
N ILE A 76 2.68 13.60 -4.77
CA ILE A 76 1.76 14.08 -5.80
C ILE A 76 0.70 13.00 -6.03
N CYS A 77 -0.54 13.41 -6.07
CA CYS A 77 -1.68 12.51 -6.26
C CYS A 77 -2.42 12.87 -7.54
N GLY A 78 -2.94 11.85 -8.21
CA GLY A 78 -3.73 12.03 -9.41
C GLY A 78 -4.60 10.81 -9.66
N ILE A 79 -5.63 10.97 -10.50
CA ILE A 79 -6.51 9.87 -10.86
C ILE A 79 -5.86 9.03 -11.96
N ASP A 80 -5.43 9.69 -13.04
CA ASP A 80 -4.73 9.04 -14.15
C ASP A 80 -3.34 9.66 -14.26
N MET A 81 -2.32 8.93 -13.81
CA MET A 81 -0.94 9.41 -13.81
C MET A 81 -0.25 8.97 -15.09
N GLN A 82 0.16 9.94 -15.89
CA GLN A 82 0.88 9.71 -17.15
C GLN A 82 2.29 10.31 -17.09
N THR A 83 2.98 10.28 -18.21
CA THR A 83 4.34 10.82 -18.30
C THR A 83 4.40 12.29 -17.89
N SER A 84 3.39 13.08 -18.24
CA SER A 84 3.34 14.49 -17.89
C SER A 84 3.32 14.73 -16.39
N GLU A 85 2.61 13.91 -15.63
CA GLU A 85 2.55 14.00 -14.18
C GLU A 85 3.87 13.60 -13.54
N LEU A 86 4.53 12.58 -14.09
CA LEU A 86 5.85 12.17 -13.63
C LEU A 86 6.90 13.25 -13.87
N LEU A 87 6.86 13.92 -15.01
CA LEU A 87 7.75 15.03 -15.32
C LEU A 87 7.49 16.21 -14.38
N LEU A 88 6.24 16.51 -14.09
CA LEU A 88 5.88 17.57 -13.15
C LEU A 88 6.41 17.26 -11.75
N ALA A 89 6.23 16.03 -11.29
CA ALA A 89 6.72 15.60 -9.98
C ALA A 89 8.24 15.75 -9.88
N ASP A 90 8.96 15.33 -10.93
CA ASP A 90 10.40 15.45 -10.98
C ASP A 90 10.85 16.92 -10.92
N ARG A 91 10.20 17.80 -11.67
CA ARG A 91 10.50 19.24 -11.66
C ARG A 91 10.24 19.87 -10.31
N LEU A 92 9.11 19.57 -9.69
CA LEU A 92 8.78 20.12 -8.38
C LEU A 92 9.79 19.67 -7.32
N ASN A 93 10.24 18.45 -7.40
CA ASN A 93 11.26 17.92 -6.50
C ASN A 93 12.60 18.65 -6.66
N ARG A 94 13.00 18.93 -7.89
CA ARG A 94 14.27 19.60 -8.19
C ARG A 94 14.30 21.05 -7.75
N LYS A 95 13.17 21.72 -7.77
CA LYS A 95 13.10 23.15 -7.39
C LYS A 95 13.31 23.40 -5.90
N LYS A 96 13.21 22.39 -5.06
CA LYS A 96 13.38 22.50 -3.60
C LYS A 96 12.54 23.63 -2.99
N LEU A 97 11.31 23.72 -3.42
CA LEU A 97 10.38 24.72 -2.87
C LEU A 97 10.00 24.42 -1.44
#